data_8a84b8525ded2b385539849d726bcd86
#
_entry.id   8a84b8525ded2b385539849d726bcd86
#
_cell.length_a   1.000
_cell.length_b   1.000
_cell.length_c   1.000
_cell.angle_alpha   90.00
_cell.angle_beta   90.00
_cell.angle_gamma   90.00
#
_symmetry.space_group_name_H-M   'P 1'
#
loop_
_entity.id
_entity.type
_entity.pdbx_description
1 polymer ?
#
loop_
_entity_poly.entity_id
_entity_poly.type
_entity_poly.pdbx_seq_one_letter_code
_entity_poly.pdbx_strand_id
1 'polypeptide(L)'
;MSHLPTLVVFVATYVLIAFRRLSILPIGRPAGALAGACAMVVLAAIEPRWGLDAKAAFAAVEPNTIGLLLGMMLLAGALDEAGFFERAAALLLARRPSPLGLLYGTTIASGLLSAVLVNDPVCVLFAPVVAATARRAGLNRVPYLLALAMGANAGSAMTLAGNPQNMLVAHLSGMSYRSYLLRGGPAGLLALLVTAATLHLIFRNRLTTNAAGPVEVEAEAKPSRPSRELHLALAVTVGVSIAFLAGANLGFAALTGAATLLILRRRDPGPLFAGVSWTVLVFFGALFIVAAAFQRTGLVDHVLGAVRPSLPAERGAAMVWLSALFTVGCQLVSNVPFILLAEPMIRTLPDPTLAWTTTAVATTLAGNLTLLGSVANIIVIEGAHAEGEIGFFTYLRAGLPVTLASMTAAIGYLLLTG
;
A
#
# COMPACT_ATOMS: atom_id res chain seq x y z
N MET A 1 -12.01 0.77 -36.96
CA MET A 1 -11.61 -0.64 -36.75
C MET A 1 -11.30 -0.84 -35.29
N SER A 2 -11.78 -1.91 -34.71
CA SER A 2 -11.92 -2.08 -33.26
C SER A 2 -10.57 -2.18 -32.53
N HIS A 3 -10.44 -1.49 -31.42
CA HIS A 3 -9.39 -1.72 -30.40
C HIS A 3 -9.67 -3.01 -29.59
N LEU A 4 -10.43 -3.94 -30.18
CA LEU A 4 -10.82 -5.19 -29.55
C LEU A 4 -9.62 -6.01 -29.07
N PRO A 5 -8.49 -6.17 -29.84
CA PRO A 5 -7.34 -6.92 -29.35
C PRO A 5 -6.73 -6.31 -28.08
N THR A 6 -6.59 -5.00 -28.01
CA THR A 6 -6.08 -4.29 -26.83
C THR A 6 -7.01 -4.48 -25.63
N LEU A 7 -8.32 -4.37 -25.84
CA LEU A 7 -9.32 -4.60 -24.79
C LEU A 7 -9.28 -6.04 -24.29
N VAL A 8 -9.17 -7.02 -25.17
CA VAL A 8 -9.06 -8.44 -24.79
C VAL A 8 -7.83 -8.69 -23.94
N VAL A 9 -6.64 -8.20 -24.37
CA VAL A 9 -5.40 -8.34 -23.59
C VAL A 9 -5.51 -7.60 -22.26
N PHE A 10 -6.09 -6.41 -22.24
CA PHE A 10 -6.33 -5.66 -21.00
C PHE A 10 -7.20 -6.47 -20.03
N VAL A 11 -8.39 -6.89 -20.44
CA VAL A 11 -9.30 -7.67 -19.60
C VAL A 11 -8.66 -9.00 -19.16
N ALA A 12 -8.02 -9.72 -20.06
CA ALA A 12 -7.33 -10.97 -19.73
C ALA A 12 -6.23 -10.73 -18.68
N THR A 13 -5.45 -9.66 -18.80
CA THR A 13 -4.42 -9.29 -17.81
C THR A 13 -5.04 -9.04 -16.44
N TYR A 14 -6.16 -8.30 -16.39
CA TYR A 14 -6.82 -8.04 -15.10
C TYR A 14 -7.51 -9.27 -14.52
N VAL A 15 -8.03 -10.15 -15.35
CA VAL A 15 -8.53 -11.46 -14.91
C VAL A 15 -7.39 -12.28 -14.28
N LEU A 16 -6.22 -12.34 -14.92
CA LEU A 16 -5.05 -13.03 -14.37
C LEU A 16 -4.54 -12.41 -13.07
N ILE A 17 -4.63 -11.09 -12.93
CA ILE A 17 -4.26 -10.37 -11.69
C ILE A 17 -5.29 -10.61 -10.59
N ALA A 18 -6.58 -10.61 -10.89
CA ALA A 18 -7.67 -10.79 -9.91
C ALA A 18 -7.73 -12.22 -9.37
N PHE A 19 -7.59 -13.21 -10.25
CA PHE A 19 -7.57 -14.61 -9.87
C PHE A 19 -6.16 -15.06 -9.49
N ARG A 20 -5.88 -15.12 -8.21
CA ARG A 20 -4.56 -15.43 -7.60
C ARG A 20 -3.91 -16.72 -8.07
N ARG A 21 -4.70 -17.74 -8.35
CA ARG A 21 -4.33 -19.03 -8.97
C ARG A 21 -5.54 -19.53 -9.73
N LEU A 22 -5.52 -19.37 -11.04
CA LEU A 22 -6.37 -20.19 -11.86
C LEU A 22 -5.85 -21.62 -11.72
N SER A 23 -6.72 -22.58 -11.38
CA SER A 23 -6.35 -23.99 -11.29
C SER A 23 -5.68 -24.52 -12.57
N ILE A 24 -5.94 -23.86 -13.71
CA ILE A 24 -5.43 -24.17 -15.04
C ILE A 24 -4.06 -23.49 -15.28
N LEU A 25 -3.79 -22.34 -14.68
CA LEU A 25 -2.54 -21.57 -14.86
C LEU A 25 -2.10 -21.02 -13.49
N PRO A 26 -1.19 -21.69 -12.78
CA PRO A 26 -0.71 -21.27 -11.47
C PRO A 26 0.31 -20.12 -11.58
N ILE A 27 0.02 -19.12 -12.43
CA ILE A 27 0.83 -17.91 -12.58
C ILE A 27 0.35 -16.85 -11.56
N GLY A 28 1.29 -16.31 -10.77
CA GLY A 28 0.99 -15.25 -9.83
C GLY A 28 0.70 -13.91 -10.54
N ARG A 29 0.18 -12.94 -9.78
CA ARG A 29 -0.12 -11.58 -10.25
C ARG A 29 1.00 -10.91 -11.08
N PRO A 30 2.29 -10.97 -10.65
CA PRO A 30 3.37 -10.34 -11.41
C PRO A 30 3.57 -10.96 -12.80
N ALA A 31 3.46 -12.30 -12.91
CA ALA A 31 3.61 -12.99 -14.18
C ALA A 31 2.43 -12.68 -15.13
N GLY A 32 1.20 -12.59 -14.60
CA GLY A 32 0.03 -12.18 -15.35
C GLY A 32 0.16 -10.76 -15.92
N ALA A 33 0.63 -9.81 -15.09
CA ALA A 33 0.88 -8.44 -15.51
C ALA A 33 1.98 -8.38 -16.58
N LEU A 34 3.09 -9.10 -16.37
CA LEU A 34 4.21 -9.16 -17.33
C LEU A 34 3.77 -9.74 -18.67
N ALA A 35 3.00 -10.84 -18.65
CA ALA A 35 2.46 -11.43 -19.87
C ALA A 35 1.57 -10.43 -20.63
N GLY A 36 0.72 -9.68 -19.92
CA GLY A 36 -0.09 -8.62 -20.49
C GLY A 36 0.74 -7.50 -21.11
N ALA A 37 1.77 -7.03 -20.42
CA ALA A 37 2.68 -6.02 -20.96
C ALA A 37 3.40 -6.48 -22.24
N CYS A 38 3.92 -7.70 -22.24
CA CYS A 38 4.53 -8.30 -23.43
C CYS A 38 3.51 -8.43 -24.57
N ALA A 39 2.29 -8.89 -24.28
CA ALA A 39 1.24 -9.01 -25.27
C ALA A 39 0.88 -7.64 -25.90
N MET A 40 0.84 -6.54 -25.10
CA MET A 40 0.63 -5.19 -25.64
C MET A 40 1.72 -4.77 -26.64
N VAL A 41 2.98 -5.15 -26.39
CA VAL A 41 4.09 -4.85 -27.30
C VAL A 41 4.01 -5.71 -28.57
N VAL A 42 3.66 -6.99 -28.43
CA VAL A 42 3.45 -7.89 -29.58
C VAL A 42 2.29 -7.41 -30.46
N LEU A 43 1.18 -6.97 -29.86
CA LEU A 43 0.06 -6.41 -30.62
C LEU A 43 0.47 -5.18 -31.44
N ALA A 44 1.34 -4.31 -30.89
CA ALA A 44 1.84 -3.16 -31.60
C ALA A 44 2.75 -3.53 -32.79
N ALA A 45 3.45 -4.65 -32.73
CA ALA A 45 4.24 -5.17 -33.84
C ALA A 45 3.36 -5.69 -35.01
N ILE A 46 2.14 -6.14 -34.71
CA ILE A 46 1.16 -6.59 -35.71
C ILE A 46 0.43 -5.37 -36.30
N GLU A 47 -0.06 -4.48 -35.44
CA GLU A 47 -0.76 -3.26 -35.83
C GLU A 47 -0.43 -2.16 -34.78
N PRO A 48 0.27 -1.08 -35.15
CA PRO A 48 0.77 -0.06 -34.20
C PRO A 48 -0.29 0.59 -33.31
N ARG A 49 -1.56 0.61 -33.72
CA ARG A 49 -2.67 1.16 -32.95
C ARG A 49 -3.20 0.24 -31.84
N TRP A 50 -2.80 -1.06 -31.82
CA TRP A 50 -3.29 -2.03 -30.85
C TRP A 50 -2.46 -2.13 -29.57
N GLY A 51 -1.32 -1.43 -29.51
CA GLY A 51 -0.45 -1.51 -28.34
C GLY A 51 0.58 -0.38 -28.28
N LEU A 52 1.70 -0.65 -27.66
CA LEU A 52 2.86 0.24 -27.56
C LEU A 52 4.07 -0.43 -28.19
N ASP A 53 4.81 0.28 -29.04
CA ASP A 53 6.13 -0.17 -29.44
C ASP A 53 7.08 -0.27 -28.22
N ALA A 54 8.19 -0.97 -28.38
CA ALA A 54 9.11 -1.23 -27.25
C ALA A 54 9.62 0.06 -26.58
N LYS A 55 9.88 1.12 -27.37
CA LYS A 55 10.36 2.42 -26.85
C LYS A 55 9.27 3.09 -26.01
N ALA A 56 8.05 3.14 -26.51
CA ALA A 56 6.92 3.71 -25.82
C ALA A 56 6.54 2.88 -24.57
N ALA A 57 6.66 1.54 -24.63
CA ALA A 57 6.43 0.66 -23.50
C ALA A 57 7.41 0.92 -22.34
N PHE A 58 8.72 1.01 -22.63
CA PHE A 58 9.71 1.38 -21.61
C PHE A 58 9.51 2.82 -21.10
N ALA A 59 9.14 3.77 -21.96
CA ALA A 59 8.86 5.14 -21.56
C ALA A 59 7.60 5.28 -20.68
N ALA A 60 6.67 4.32 -20.75
CA ALA A 60 5.48 4.30 -19.91
C ALA A 60 5.77 3.90 -18.45
N VAL A 61 6.90 3.23 -18.20
CA VAL A 61 7.29 2.86 -16.84
C VAL A 61 7.74 4.11 -16.08
N GLU A 62 7.12 4.38 -14.92
CA GLU A 62 7.44 5.56 -14.13
C GLU A 62 8.67 5.28 -13.22
N PRO A 63 9.85 5.86 -13.55
CA PRO A 63 11.10 5.48 -12.89
C PRO A 63 11.19 5.97 -11.45
N ASN A 64 10.54 7.10 -11.09
CA ASN A 64 10.59 7.62 -9.71
C ASN A 64 9.83 6.70 -8.76
N THR A 65 8.68 6.16 -9.17
CA THR A 65 7.92 5.19 -8.36
C THR A 65 8.72 3.90 -8.16
N ILE A 66 9.33 3.37 -9.23
CA ILE A 66 10.17 2.17 -9.14
C ILE A 66 11.40 2.41 -8.26
N GLY A 67 12.09 3.54 -8.45
CA GLY A 67 13.26 3.93 -7.65
C GLY A 67 12.94 4.15 -6.18
N LEU A 68 11.79 4.79 -5.89
CA LEU A 68 11.32 5.00 -4.53
C LEU A 68 11.00 3.67 -3.84
N LEU A 69 10.27 2.78 -4.52
CA LEU A 69 9.97 1.45 -4.00
C LEU A 69 11.26 0.67 -3.68
N LEU A 70 12.18 0.59 -4.63
CA LEU A 70 13.45 -0.10 -4.45
C LEU A 70 14.26 0.47 -3.28
N GLY A 71 14.43 1.79 -3.26
CA GLY A 71 15.18 2.47 -2.19
C GLY A 71 14.57 2.23 -0.80
N MET A 72 13.25 2.36 -0.69
CA MET A 72 12.55 2.15 0.58
C MET A 72 12.55 0.68 1.02
N MET A 73 12.47 -0.29 0.08
CA MET A 73 12.61 -1.72 0.40
C MET A 73 14.01 -2.05 0.95
N LEU A 74 15.07 -1.48 0.37
CA LEU A 74 16.44 -1.66 0.85
C LEU A 74 16.63 -1.03 2.24
N LEU A 75 16.07 0.15 2.49
CA LEU A 75 16.11 0.79 3.81
C LEU A 75 15.34 -0.01 4.86
N ALA A 76 14.14 -0.50 4.53
CA ALA A 76 13.35 -1.34 5.42
C ALA A 76 14.04 -2.68 5.73
N GLY A 77 14.61 -3.33 4.71
CA GLY A 77 15.39 -4.56 4.88
C GLY A 77 16.61 -4.36 5.77
N ALA A 78 17.30 -3.22 5.65
CA ALA A 78 18.44 -2.90 6.50
C ALA A 78 18.04 -2.61 7.96
N LEU A 79 16.88 -2.02 8.19
CA LEU A 79 16.32 -1.85 9.52
C LEU A 79 15.92 -3.20 10.12
N ASP A 80 15.40 -4.12 9.31
CA ASP A 80 15.08 -5.48 9.73
C ASP A 80 16.32 -6.25 10.15
N GLU A 81 17.33 -6.34 9.29
CA GLU A 81 18.60 -6.99 9.64
C GLU A 81 19.27 -6.38 10.88
N ALA A 82 19.03 -5.10 11.15
CA ALA A 82 19.52 -4.44 12.37
C ALA A 82 18.64 -4.73 13.61
N GLY A 83 17.58 -5.54 13.48
CA GLY A 83 16.67 -5.94 14.56
C GLY A 83 15.71 -4.84 15.00
N PHE A 84 15.32 -3.96 14.09
CA PHE A 84 14.38 -2.86 14.40
C PHE A 84 12.99 -3.39 14.73
N PHE A 85 12.45 -4.30 13.91
CA PHE A 85 11.09 -4.80 14.06
C PHE A 85 10.92 -5.67 15.30
N GLU A 86 11.94 -6.51 15.66
CA GLU A 86 11.95 -7.29 16.88
C GLU A 86 11.96 -6.37 18.12
N ARG A 87 12.72 -5.25 18.05
CA ARG A 87 12.73 -4.28 19.16
C ARG A 87 11.41 -3.54 19.28
N ALA A 88 10.82 -3.14 18.15
CA ALA A 88 9.49 -2.51 18.16
C ALA A 88 8.46 -3.45 18.79
N ALA A 89 8.50 -4.73 18.47
CA ALA A 89 7.64 -5.74 19.08
C ALA A 89 7.94 -5.94 20.58
N ALA A 90 9.22 -6.04 20.95
CA ALA A 90 9.61 -6.17 22.35
C ALA A 90 9.13 -4.96 23.18
N LEU A 91 9.15 -3.75 22.62
CA LEU A 91 8.62 -2.56 23.28
C LEU A 91 7.10 -2.62 23.46
N LEU A 92 6.37 -3.15 22.45
CA LEU A 92 4.93 -3.38 22.56
C LEU A 92 4.60 -4.39 23.67
N LEU A 93 5.45 -5.41 23.87
CA LEU A 93 5.26 -6.47 24.86
C LEU A 93 5.79 -6.13 26.26
N ALA A 94 6.84 -5.28 26.35
CA ALA A 94 7.53 -4.99 27.62
C ALA A 94 6.60 -4.46 28.71
N ARG A 95 5.47 -3.87 28.34
CA ARG A 95 4.46 -3.34 29.26
C ARG A 95 3.36 -4.35 29.59
N ARG A 96 3.47 -5.62 29.18
CA ARG A 96 2.40 -6.63 29.28
C ARG A 96 1.05 -6.02 28.87
N PRO A 97 0.90 -5.56 27.62
CA PRO A 97 -0.27 -4.83 27.20
C PRO A 97 -1.51 -5.69 27.41
N SER A 98 -2.59 -5.07 27.85
CA SER A 98 -3.89 -5.71 27.79
C SER A 98 -4.20 -6.11 26.33
N PRO A 99 -5.09 -7.07 26.08
CA PRO A 99 -5.50 -7.41 24.70
C PRO A 99 -5.87 -6.19 23.87
N LEU A 100 -6.51 -5.22 24.49
CA LEU A 100 -6.87 -3.95 23.89
C LEU A 100 -5.63 -3.08 23.61
N GLY A 101 -4.70 -3.00 24.55
CA GLY A 101 -3.43 -2.28 24.38
C GLY A 101 -2.59 -2.85 23.23
N LEU A 102 -2.60 -4.16 23.04
CA LEU A 102 -1.94 -4.83 21.91
C LEU A 102 -2.63 -4.47 20.57
N LEU A 103 -3.97 -4.43 20.53
CA LEU A 103 -4.72 -4.05 19.33
C LEU A 103 -4.38 -2.62 18.89
N TYR A 104 -4.50 -1.64 19.80
CA TYR A 104 -4.16 -0.25 19.51
C TYR A 104 -2.68 -0.09 19.18
N GLY A 105 -1.80 -0.71 19.96
CA GLY A 105 -0.36 -0.69 19.73
C GLY A 105 0.02 -1.20 18.35
N THR A 106 -0.53 -2.33 17.94
CA THR A 106 -0.30 -2.91 16.61
C THR A 106 -0.83 -1.99 15.50
N THR A 107 -2.07 -1.49 15.62
CA THR A 107 -2.67 -0.61 14.60
C THR A 107 -1.86 0.68 14.44
N ILE A 108 -1.54 1.36 15.53
CA ILE A 108 -0.84 2.65 15.49
C ILE A 108 0.62 2.46 15.06
N ALA A 109 1.32 1.46 15.60
CA ALA A 109 2.70 1.21 15.22
C ALA A 109 2.82 0.86 13.72
N SER A 110 2.00 -0.07 13.22
CA SER A 110 2.00 -0.41 11.80
C SER A 110 1.68 0.78 10.90
N GLY A 111 0.70 1.61 11.29
CA GLY A 111 0.33 2.79 10.55
C GLY A 111 1.44 3.85 10.50
N LEU A 112 2.05 4.18 11.63
CA LEU A 112 3.14 5.16 11.69
C LEU A 112 4.39 4.67 10.95
N LEU A 113 4.72 3.38 11.08
CA LEU A 113 5.84 2.79 10.33
C LEU A 113 5.57 2.80 8.84
N SER A 114 4.35 2.49 8.41
CA SER A 114 3.97 2.50 6.99
C SER A 114 3.96 3.89 6.36
N ALA A 115 3.72 4.94 7.16
CA ALA A 115 3.85 6.31 6.68
C ALA A 115 5.30 6.67 6.30
N VAL A 116 6.29 6.00 6.91
CA VAL A 116 7.73 6.28 6.70
C VAL A 116 8.40 5.23 5.83
N LEU A 117 8.08 3.93 6.01
CA LEU A 117 8.81 2.80 5.43
C LEU A 117 8.09 2.08 4.29
N VAL A 118 6.95 2.57 3.84
CA VAL A 118 6.02 1.88 2.92
C VAL A 118 5.27 0.71 3.60
N ASN A 119 3.99 0.56 3.29
CA ASN A 119 3.12 -0.42 3.94
C ASN A 119 3.51 -1.88 3.70
N ASP A 120 3.93 -2.24 2.47
CA ASP A 120 4.20 -3.63 2.11
C ASP A 120 5.39 -4.22 2.89
N PRO A 121 6.60 -3.59 2.95
CA PRO A 121 7.68 -4.04 3.81
C PRO A 121 7.30 -4.13 5.28
N VAL A 122 6.56 -3.15 5.82
CA VAL A 122 6.09 -3.19 7.21
C VAL A 122 5.21 -4.41 7.45
N CYS A 123 4.30 -4.73 6.52
CA CYS A 123 3.45 -5.91 6.63
C CYS A 123 4.23 -7.22 6.55
N VAL A 124 5.21 -7.34 5.63
CA VAL A 124 6.08 -8.53 5.50
C VAL A 124 6.79 -8.81 6.82
N LEU A 125 7.45 -7.79 7.37
CA LEU A 125 8.35 -7.94 8.50
C LEU A 125 7.60 -8.04 9.84
N PHE A 126 6.47 -7.35 9.96
CA PHE A 126 5.73 -7.29 11.22
C PHE A 126 4.70 -8.42 11.38
N ALA A 127 4.23 -9.06 10.30
CA ALA A 127 3.21 -10.11 10.37
C ALA A 127 3.63 -11.34 11.21
N PRO A 128 4.83 -11.94 11.01
CA PRO A 128 5.26 -13.06 11.84
C PRO A 128 5.43 -12.66 13.30
N VAL A 129 5.91 -11.44 13.55
CA VAL A 129 6.14 -10.89 14.89
C VAL A 129 4.81 -10.72 15.64
N VAL A 130 3.81 -10.08 15.02
CA VAL A 130 2.47 -9.89 15.60
C VAL A 130 1.79 -11.23 15.85
N ALA A 131 1.89 -12.17 14.90
CA ALA A 131 1.34 -13.52 15.07
C ALA A 131 1.97 -14.27 16.24
N ALA A 132 3.31 -14.22 16.37
CA ALA A 132 4.03 -14.84 17.47
C ALA A 132 3.67 -14.19 18.82
N THR A 133 3.59 -12.85 18.85
CA THR A 133 3.19 -12.07 20.02
C THR A 133 1.80 -12.45 20.52
N ALA A 134 0.80 -12.51 19.65
CA ALA A 134 -0.55 -12.89 20.01
C ALA A 134 -0.61 -14.34 20.55
N ARG A 135 0.10 -15.27 19.88
CA ARG A 135 0.19 -16.67 20.35
C ARG A 135 0.83 -16.78 21.73
N ARG A 136 1.95 -16.10 21.98
CA ARG A 136 2.63 -16.09 23.29
C ARG A 136 1.75 -15.52 24.39
N ALA A 137 0.90 -14.55 24.06
CA ALA A 137 -0.06 -13.97 25.00
C ALA A 137 -1.34 -14.85 25.20
N GLY A 138 -1.45 -16.01 24.53
CA GLY A 138 -2.65 -16.84 24.58
C GLY A 138 -3.87 -16.22 23.90
N LEU A 139 -3.65 -15.26 22.98
CA LEU A 139 -4.70 -14.50 22.33
C LEU A 139 -4.99 -15.02 20.92
N ASN A 140 -6.24 -14.87 20.48
CA ASN A 140 -6.57 -15.09 19.06
C ASN A 140 -5.85 -14.07 18.20
N ARG A 141 -5.02 -14.53 17.25
CA ARG A 141 -4.18 -13.67 16.41
C ARG A 141 -4.95 -12.86 15.33
N VAL A 142 -6.17 -13.31 14.96
CA VAL A 142 -6.97 -12.70 13.88
C VAL A 142 -7.19 -11.18 14.07
N PRO A 143 -7.65 -10.68 15.23
CA PRO A 143 -7.83 -9.25 15.44
C PRO A 143 -6.55 -8.43 15.24
N TYR A 144 -5.41 -8.96 15.66
CA TYR A 144 -4.12 -8.27 15.61
C TYR A 144 -3.52 -8.28 14.20
N LEU A 145 -3.71 -9.35 13.42
CA LEU A 145 -3.31 -9.40 12.01
C LEU A 145 -4.16 -8.45 11.16
N LEU A 146 -5.47 -8.36 11.43
CA LEU A 146 -6.33 -7.35 10.79
C LEU A 146 -5.93 -5.93 11.21
N ALA A 147 -5.57 -5.73 12.48
CA ALA A 147 -5.06 -4.46 12.99
C ALA A 147 -3.76 -4.04 12.29
N LEU A 148 -2.84 -4.99 12.07
CA LEU A 148 -1.61 -4.76 11.30
C LEU A 148 -1.92 -4.33 9.87
N ALA A 149 -2.69 -5.13 9.12
CA ALA A 149 -2.98 -4.89 7.71
C ALA A 149 -3.73 -3.56 7.50
N MET A 150 -4.84 -3.37 8.23
CA MET A 150 -5.68 -2.19 8.09
C MET A 150 -5.03 -0.93 8.66
N GLY A 151 -4.23 -1.08 9.72
CA GLY A 151 -3.43 0.01 10.28
C GLY A 151 -2.33 0.46 9.34
N ALA A 152 -1.59 -0.49 8.73
CA ALA A 152 -0.57 -0.20 7.75
C ALA A 152 -1.14 0.56 6.53
N ASN A 153 -2.27 0.10 5.97
CA ASN A 153 -2.93 0.82 4.89
C ASN A 153 -3.38 2.22 5.34
N ALA A 154 -4.13 2.34 6.44
CA ALA A 154 -4.64 3.64 6.89
C ALA A 154 -3.50 4.63 7.17
N GLY A 155 -2.43 4.17 7.83
CA GLY A 155 -1.28 5.01 8.14
C GLY A 155 -0.48 5.42 6.91
N SER A 156 -0.36 4.55 5.92
CA SER A 156 0.34 4.87 4.67
C SER A 156 -0.33 6.00 3.88
N ALA A 157 -1.60 6.28 4.13
CA ALA A 157 -2.30 7.43 3.55
C ALA A 157 -1.74 8.79 4.02
N MET A 158 -0.99 8.84 5.13
CA MET A 158 -0.44 10.09 5.67
C MET A 158 0.61 10.73 4.78
N THR A 159 1.31 9.96 3.94
CA THR A 159 2.46 10.45 3.16
C THR A 159 2.42 10.00 1.71
N LEU A 160 3.11 10.73 0.83
CA LEU A 160 3.29 10.32 -0.55
C LEU A 160 4.21 9.10 -0.70
N ALA A 161 5.08 8.84 0.25
CA ALA A 161 5.98 7.69 0.26
C ALA A 161 5.40 6.45 0.97
N GLY A 162 4.21 6.55 1.57
CA GLY A 162 3.62 5.50 2.39
C GLY A 162 3.18 4.25 1.63
N ASN A 163 2.85 4.37 0.36
CA ASN A 163 2.44 3.26 -0.50
C ASN A 163 2.62 3.59 -2.00
N PRO A 164 2.63 2.57 -2.89
CA PRO A 164 2.88 2.79 -4.32
C PRO A 164 1.86 3.70 -5.01
N GLN A 165 0.58 3.64 -4.61
CA GLN A 165 -0.46 4.49 -5.21
C GLN A 165 -0.27 5.97 -4.88
N ASN A 166 0.17 6.30 -3.65
CA ASN A 166 0.48 7.67 -3.26
C ASN A 166 1.72 8.21 -3.98
N MET A 167 2.72 7.33 -4.22
CA MET A 167 3.89 7.65 -5.04
C MET A 167 3.49 8.01 -6.46
N LEU A 168 2.56 7.23 -7.05
CA LEU A 168 2.01 7.54 -8.36
C LEU A 168 1.24 8.86 -8.35
N VAL A 169 0.41 9.12 -7.34
CA VAL A 169 -0.29 10.41 -7.18
C VAL A 169 0.71 11.56 -7.09
N ALA A 170 1.83 11.42 -6.38
CA ALA A 170 2.88 12.44 -6.36
C ALA A 170 3.40 12.78 -7.75
N HIS A 171 3.66 11.75 -8.57
CA HIS A 171 4.11 11.93 -9.95
C HIS A 171 3.05 12.61 -10.83
N LEU A 172 1.82 12.08 -10.83
CA LEU A 172 0.75 12.57 -11.70
C LEU A 172 0.25 13.97 -11.34
N SER A 173 0.21 14.30 -10.07
CA SER A 173 -0.27 15.59 -9.57
C SER A 173 0.80 16.69 -9.59
N GLY A 174 2.08 16.34 -9.58
CA GLY A 174 3.19 17.25 -9.32
C GLY A 174 3.21 17.83 -7.90
N MET A 175 2.41 17.30 -6.99
CA MET A 175 2.29 17.78 -5.62
C MET A 175 3.57 17.52 -4.83
N SER A 176 4.08 18.53 -4.11
CA SER A 176 5.22 18.33 -3.23
C SER A 176 4.87 17.45 -2.02
N TYR A 177 5.86 16.68 -1.53
CA TYR A 177 5.70 15.86 -0.34
C TYR A 177 5.17 16.66 0.86
N ARG A 178 5.72 17.87 1.08
CA ARG A 178 5.29 18.78 2.14
C ARG A 178 3.83 19.23 2.00
N SER A 179 3.42 19.61 0.78
CA SER A 179 2.05 20.05 0.52
C SER A 179 1.04 18.94 0.81
N TYR A 180 1.37 17.71 0.38
CA TYR A 180 0.53 16.56 0.68
C TYR A 180 0.50 16.24 2.18
N LEU A 181 1.67 16.21 2.84
CA LEU A 181 1.76 15.89 4.28
C LEU A 181 0.91 16.83 5.14
N LEU A 182 0.85 18.12 4.79
CA LEU A 182 0.05 19.11 5.55
C LEU A 182 -1.45 18.89 5.38
N ARG A 183 -1.93 18.32 4.28
CA ARG A 183 -3.36 18.08 3.99
C ARG A 183 -3.76 16.61 4.21
N GLY A 184 -3.07 15.70 3.54
CA GLY A 184 -3.30 14.27 3.61
C GLY A 184 -2.81 13.64 4.92
N GLY A 185 -1.77 14.20 5.54
CA GLY A 185 -1.22 13.71 6.80
C GLY A 185 -2.23 13.65 7.94
N PRO A 186 -2.89 14.78 8.29
CA PRO A 186 -3.94 14.78 9.32
C PRO A 186 -5.15 13.90 8.95
N ALA A 187 -5.55 13.87 7.66
CA ALA A 187 -6.63 13.00 7.19
C ALA A 187 -6.28 11.52 7.38
N GLY A 188 -5.06 11.11 7.01
CA GLY A 188 -4.55 9.76 7.21
C GLY A 188 -4.39 9.39 8.69
N LEU A 189 -3.94 10.33 9.53
CA LEU A 189 -3.86 10.12 10.98
C LEU A 189 -5.26 9.90 11.57
N LEU A 190 -6.22 10.71 11.19
CA LEU A 190 -7.61 10.56 11.63
C LEU A 190 -8.17 9.20 11.16
N ALA A 191 -7.92 8.81 9.90
CA ALA A 191 -8.30 7.49 9.38
C ALA A 191 -7.68 6.36 10.19
N LEU A 192 -6.40 6.47 10.59
CA LEU A 192 -5.70 5.48 11.40
C LEU A 192 -6.34 5.35 12.79
N LEU A 193 -6.65 6.47 13.45
CA LEU A 193 -7.31 6.48 14.76
C LEU A 193 -8.71 5.87 14.70
N VAL A 194 -9.49 6.25 13.67
CA VAL A 194 -10.82 5.68 13.42
C VAL A 194 -10.74 4.19 13.09
N THR A 195 -9.73 3.76 12.34
CA THR A 195 -9.47 2.33 12.08
C THR A 195 -9.26 1.57 13.38
N ALA A 196 -8.40 2.07 14.29
CA ALA A 196 -8.16 1.45 15.59
C ALA A 196 -9.42 1.38 16.45
N ALA A 197 -10.20 2.48 16.51
CA ALA A 197 -11.45 2.52 17.25
C ALA A 197 -12.50 1.57 16.68
N THR A 198 -12.63 1.49 15.37
CA THR A 198 -13.59 0.61 14.70
C THR A 198 -13.24 -0.88 14.93
N LEU A 199 -11.95 -1.24 14.82
CA LEU A 199 -11.49 -2.59 15.15
C LEU A 199 -11.74 -2.96 16.61
N HIS A 200 -11.54 -2.02 17.53
CA HIS A 200 -11.91 -2.21 18.93
C HIS A 200 -13.39 -2.52 19.07
N LEU A 201 -14.28 -1.74 18.46
CA LEU A 201 -15.73 -1.98 18.54
C LEU A 201 -16.13 -3.35 17.97
N ILE A 202 -15.51 -3.77 16.86
CA ILE A 202 -15.77 -5.06 16.22
C ILE A 202 -15.33 -6.23 17.11
N PHE A 203 -14.14 -6.11 17.72
CA PHE A 203 -13.51 -7.23 18.43
C PHE A 203 -13.63 -7.16 19.94
N ARG A 204 -14.27 -6.13 20.54
CA ARG A 204 -14.35 -5.92 22.00
C ARG A 204 -14.75 -7.17 22.79
N ASN A 205 -15.69 -7.96 22.28
CA ASN A 205 -16.16 -9.19 22.93
C ASN A 205 -15.20 -10.39 22.75
N ARG A 206 -14.24 -10.30 21.83
CA ARG A 206 -13.21 -11.32 21.56
C ARG A 206 -11.86 -10.97 22.18
N LEU A 207 -11.69 -9.74 22.65
CA LEU A 207 -10.52 -9.27 23.35
C LEU A 207 -10.60 -9.56 24.87
N THR A 208 -11.77 -9.95 25.36
CA THR A 208 -11.93 -10.45 26.73
C THR A 208 -11.28 -11.81 26.82
N THR A 209 -10.25 -11.89 27.61
CA THR A 209 -9.41 -13.06 27.82
C THR A 209 -10.20 -14.30 28.19
N ASN A 210 -10.24 -15.28 27.30
CA ASN A 210 -10.12 -16.66 27.76
C ASN A 210 -8.61 -16.88 27.98
N ALA A 211 -8.13 -16.42 29.12
CA ALA A 211 -6.77 -16.70 29.54
C ALA A 211 -6.67 -18.21 29.82
N ALA A 212 -6.28 -18.96 28.82
CA ALA A 212 -5.43 -20.10 29.09
C ALA A 212 -4.26 -19.47 29.88
N GLY A 213 -4.02 -19.94 31.12
CA GLY A 213 -3.13 -19.32 32.08
C GLY A 213 -1.79 -18.88 31.49
N PRO A 214 -1.02 -18.05 32.20
CA PRO A 214 0.20 -17.51 31.68
C PRO A 214 1.03 -18.65 31.11
N VAL A 215 1.15 -18.70 29.78
CA VAL A 215 2.19 -19.49 29.15
C VAL A 215 3.47 -18.87 29.71
N GLU A 216 4.21 -19.64 30.51
CA GLU A 216 5.52 -19.21 31.00
C GLU A 216 6.34 -18.78 29.81
N VAL A 217 6.38 -17.47 29.61
CA VAL A 217 7.24 -16.85 28.61
C VAL A 217 8.63 -16.99 29.20
N GLU A 218 9.40 -17.98 28.72
CA GLU A 218 10.85 -17.90 28.89
C GLU A 218 11.24 -16.46 28.52
N ALA A 219 11.80 -15.78 29.51
CA ALA A 219 12.18 -14.37 29.38
C ALA A 219 13.19 -14.28 28.23
N GLU A 220 12.68 -13.97 27.00
CA GLU A 220 13.59 -13.66 25.91
C GLU A 220 14.51 -12.53 26.37
N ALA A 221 15.76 -12.70 26.03
CA ALA A 221 16.85 -11.80 26.37
C ALA A 221 16.39 -10.34 26.19
N LYS A 222 16.58 -9.55 27.26
CA LYS A 222 16.37 -8.10 27.21
C LYS A 222 16.90 -7.57 25.90
N PRO A 223 16.16 -6.72 25.18
CA PRO A 223 16.63 -6.19 23.91
C PRO A 223 18.07 -5.68 24.10
N SER A 224 19.01 -6.28 23.42
CA SER A 224 20.41 -5.89 23.46
C SER A 224 20.50 -4.40 23.12
N ARG A 225 21.53 -3.69 23.63
CA ARG A 225 21.72 -2.26 23.29
C ARG A 225 21.64 -2.07 21.78
N PRO A 226 21.01 -0.98 21.27
CA PRO A 226 20.89 -0.75 19.85
C PRO A 226 22.26 -0.84 19.18
N SER A 227 22.35 -1.63 18.12
CA SER A 227 23.61 -1.81 17.40
C SER A 227 23.97 -0.53 16.65
N ARG A 228 25.27 -0.32 16.36
CA ARG A 228 25.71 0.77 15.48
C ARG A 228 24.95 0.76 14.14
N GLU A 229 24.65 -0.42 13.64
CA GLU A 229 23.92 -0.61 12.38
C GLU A 229 22.49 -0.08 12.46
N LEU A 230 21.79 -0.31 13.56
CA LEU A 230 20.45 0.23 13.78
C LEU A 230 20.47 1.76 13.81
N HIS A 231 21.41 2.38 14.51
CA HIS A 231 21.53 3.83 14.52
C HIS A 231 21.83 4.38 13.13
N LEU A 232 22.69 3.71 12.37
CA LEU A 232 23.01 4.11 11.01
C LEU A 232 21.79 4.00 10.10
N ALA A 233 21.08 2.87 10.12
CA ALA A 233 19.88 2.67 9.31
C ALA A 233 18.78 3.69 9.65
N LEU A 234 18.56 3.95 10.94
CA LEU A 234 17.61 4.98 11.39
C LEU A 234 18.04 6.38 10.94
N ALA A 235 19.31 6.74 11.11
CA ALA A 235 19.83 8.06 10.73
C ALA A 235 19.68 8.31 9.22
N VAL A 236 19.96 7.30 8.39
CA VAL A 236 19.78 7.40 6.94
C VAL A 236 18.31 7.50 6.57
N THR A 237 17.44 6.69 7.18
CA THR A 237 15.98 6.74 6.94
C THR A 237 15.40 8.10 7.31
N VAL A 238 15.81 8.67 8.46
CA VAL A 238 15.44 10.03 8.87
C VAL A 238 15.98 11.06 7.89
N GLY A 239 17.23 10.92 7.43
CA GLY A 239 17.83 11.80 6.43
C GLY A 239 17.05 11.79 5.11
N VAL A 240 16.61 10.62 4.64
CA VAL A 240 15.73 10.50 3.44
C VAL A 240 14.40 11.19 3.68
N SER A 241 13.78 11.00 4.84
CA SER A 241 12.51 11.67 5.17
C SER A 241 12.66 13.20 5.22
N ILE A 242 13.79 13.70 5.72
CA ILE A 242 14.11 15.14 5.70
C ILE A 242 14.31 15.62 4.25
N ALA A 243 14.97 14.84 3.39
CA ALA A 243 15.15 15.17 1.98
C ALA A 243 13.79 15.27 1.25
N PHE A 244 12.83 14.37 1.56
CA PHE A 244 11.46 14.46 1.03
C PHE A 244 10.78 15.77 1.46
N LEU A 245 10.89 16.14 2.72
CA LEU A 245 10.33 17.40 3.26
C LEU A 245 11.00 18.64 2.65
N ALA A 246 12.28 18.54 2.32
CA ALA A 246 13.04 19.59 1.63
C ALA A 246 12.73 19.71 0.13
N GLY A 247 11.89 18.81 -0.42
CA GLY A 247 11.46 18.85 -1.81
C GLY A 247 12.38 18.09 -2.77
N ALA A 248 13.25 17.21 -2.28
CA ALA A 248 14.04 16.34 -3.13
C ALA A 248 13.15 15.39 -3.94
N ASN A 249 13.62 14.97 -5.11
CA ASN A 249 12.97 13.92 -5.89
C ASN A 249 12.89 12.64 -5.05
N LEU A 250 11.68 12.10 -4.87
CA LEU A 250 11.43 10.99 -3.94
C LEU A 250 12.20 9.72 -4.34
N GLY A 251 12.21 9.37 -5.64
CA GLY A 251 12.90 8.19 -6.13
C GLY A 251 14.42 8.28 -5.90
N PHE A 252 15.02 9.39 -6.31
CA PHE A 252 16.47 9.59 -6.15
C PHE A 252 16.88 9.76 -4.69
N ALA A 253 16.08 10.42 -3.85
CA ALA A 253 16.41 10.56 -2.44
C ALA A 253 16.41 9.19 -1.73
N ALA A 254 15.42 8.33 -2.02
CA ALA A 254 15.38 6.97 -1.48
C ALA A 254 16.56 6.11 -1.97
N LEU A 255 16.86 6.13 -3.28
CA LEU A 255 17.99 5.42 -3.85
C LEU A 255 19.33 5.91 -3.30
N THR A 256 19.50 7.23 -3.16
CA THR A 256 20.72 7.82 -2.57
C THR A 256 20.88 7.40 -1.10
N GLY A 257 19.78 7.41 -0.34
CA GLY A 257 19.77 6.92 1.04
C GLY A 257 20.17 5.44 1.11
N ALA A 258 19.56 4.59 0.29
CA ALA A 258 19.89 3.18 0.21
C ALA A 258 21.38 2.96 -0.17
N ALA A 259 21.87 3.65 -1.21
CA ALA A 259 23.27 3.56 -1.62
C ALA A 259 24.23 4.03 -0.51
N THR A 260 23.92 5.13 0.16
CA THR A 260 24.69 5.64 1.31
C THR A 260 24.74 4.59 2.42
N LEU A 261 23.60 3.98 2.74
CA LEU A 261 23.52 2.96 3.77
C LEU A 261 24.36 1.71 3.41
N LEU A 262 24.25 1.24 2.16
CA LEU A 262 25.02 0.08 1.67
C LEU A 262 26.53 0.34 1.79
N ILE A 263 27.03 1.53 1.40
CA ILE A 263 28.43 1.92 1.49
C ILE A 263 28.89 1.99 2.96
N LEU A 264 28.11 2.63 3.82
CA LEU A 264 28.49 2.86 5.22
C LEU A 264 28.44 1.58 6.08
N ARG A 265 27.60 0.61 5.72
CA ARG A 265 27.54 -0.70 6.42
C ARG A 265 28.80 -1.53 6.19
N ARG A 266 29.50 -1.36 5.07
CA ARG A 266 30.73 -2.12 4.72
C ARG A 266 30.56 -3.64 4.83
N ARG A 267 29.40 -4.16 4.46
CA ARG A 267 29.03 -5.58 4.43
C ARG A 267 28.59 -5.98 3.04
N ASP A 268 28.57 -7.29 2.78
CA ASP A 268 27.98 -7.82 1.56
C ASP A 268 26.52 -7.35 1.43
N PRO A 269 26.16 -6.65 0.35
CA PRO A 269 24.79 -6.20 0.11
C PRO A 269 23.86 -7.32 -0.41
N GLY A 270 24.40 -8.49 -0.77
CA GLY A 270 23.65 -9.60 -1.37
C GLY A 270 22.37 -9.95 -0.61
N PRO A 271 22.42 -10.17 0.72
CA PRO A 271 21.22 -10.47 1.50
C PRO A 271 20.13 -9.39 1.41
N LEU A 272 20.50 -8.09 1.45
CA LEU A 272 19.55 -7.00 1.31
C LEU A 272 18.87 -6.99 -0.07
N PHE A 273 19.64 -7.19 -1.13
CA PHE A 273 19.09 -7.29 -2.48
C PHE A 273 18.21 -8.55 -2.65
N ALA A 274 18.55 -9.66 -2.01
CA ALA A 274 17.71 -10.86 -2.00
C ALA A 274 16.39 -10.63 -1.27
N GLY A 275 16.36 -9.77 -0.24
CA GLY A 275 15.14 -9.37 0.48
C GLY A 275 14.22 -8.40 -0.29
N VAL A 276 14.67 -7.82 -1.41
CA VAL A 276 13.83 -6.95 -2.24
C VAL A 276 12.70 -7.75 -2.89
N SER A 277 11.48 -7.26 -2.78
CA SER A 277 10.31 -7.84 -3.47
C SER A 277 10.34 -7.52 -4.97
N TRP A 278 11.23 -8.14 -5.72
CA TRP A 278 11.37 -7.96 -7.17
C TRP A 278 10.07 -8.18 -7.93
N THR A 279 9.24 -9.10 -7.44
CA THR A 279 7.92 -9.37 -8.00
C THR A 279 7.01 -8.16 -7.97
N VAL A 280 7.12 -7.31 -6.95
CA VAL A 280 6.36 -6.05 -6.82
C VAL A 280 6.86 -5.04 -7.85
N LEU A 281 8.17 -4.88 -8.03
CA LEU A 281 8.73 -3.97 -9.02
C LEU A 281 8.36 -4.36 -10.44
N VAL A 282 8.46 -5.66 -10.79
CA VAL A 282 8.03 -6.20 -12.08
C VAL A 282 6.52 -5.99 -12.30
N PHE A 283 5.72 -6.24 -11.27
CA PHE A 283 4.28 -6.04 -11.33
C PHE A 283 3.90 -4.60 -11.67
N PHE A 284 4.47 -3.61 -10.96
CA PHE A 284 4.17 -2.20 -11.22
C PHE A 284 4.70 -1.75 -12.58
N GLY A 285 5.93 -2.14 -12.97
CA GLY A 285 6.48 -1.82 -14.29
C GLY A 285 5.60 -2.36 -15.42
N ALA A 286 5.13 -3.60 -15.31
CA ALA A 286 4.23 -4.20 -16.28
C ALA A 286 2.85 -3.50 -16.32
N LEU A 287 2.29 -3.14 -15.16
CA LEU A 287 1.01 -2.42 -15.08
C LEU A 287 1.06 -1.05 -15.74
N PHE A 288 2.14 -0.30 -15.60
CA PHE A 288 2.32 0.97 -16.31
C PHE A 288 2.21 0.79 -17.82
N ILE A 289 2.84 -0.25 -18.38
CA ILE A 289 2.78 -0.55 -19.81
C ILE A 289 1.36 -0.91 -20.25
N VAL A 290 0.69 -1.81 -19.53
CA VAL A 290 -0.68 -2.25 -19.84
C VAL A 290 -1.66 -1.08 -19.78
N ALA A 291 -1.56 -0.24 -18.72
CA ALA A 291 -2.43 0.92 -18.55
C ALA A 291 -2.20 1.96 -19.66
N ALA A 292 -0.95 2.27 -19.99
CA ALA A 292 -0.61 3.22 -21.05
C ALA A 292 -1.07 2.74 -22.43
N ALA A 293 -0.92 1.43 -22.73
CA ALA A 293 -1.44 0.84 -23.97
C ALA A 293 -2.96 0.97 -24.05
N PHE A 294 -3.66 0.72 -22.95
CA PHE A 294 -5.12 0.85 -22.90
C PHE A 294 -5.58 2.30 -23.02
N GLN A 295 -4.93 3.25 -22.33
CA GLN A 295 -5.24 4.68 -22.46
C GLN A 295 -5.14 5.15 -23.92
N ARG A 296 -4.14 4.67 -24.65
CA ARG A 296 -3.91 5.04 -26.06
C ARG A 296 -5.07 4.65 -26.99
N THR A 297 -5.94 3.72 -26.58
CA THR A 297 -7.11 3.33 -27.38
C THR A 297 -8.23 4.36 -27.39
N GLY A 298 -8.22 5.34 -26.46
CA GLY A 298 -9.32 6.27 -26.22
C GLY A 298 -10.58 5.63 -25.59
N LEU A 299 -10.55 4.31 -25.31
CA LEU A 299 -11.69 3.63 -24.64
C LEU A 299 -11.92 4.16 -23.23
N VAL A 300 -10.85 4.59 -22.56
CA VAL A 300 -10.94 5.25 -21.25
C VAL A 300 -11.81 6.49 -21.34
N ASP A 301 -11.62 7.33 -22.38
CA ASP A 301 -12.38 8.56 -22.57
C ASP A 301 -13.88 8.28 -22.79
N HIS A 302 -14.22 7.20 -23.49
CA HIS A 302 -15.60 6.75 -23.66
C HIS A 302 -16.24 6.32 -22.34
N VAL A 303 -15.52 5.51 -21.54
CA VAL A 303 -16.01 5.08 -20.22
C VAL A 303 -16.14 6.28 -19.28
N LEU A 304 -15.12 7.14 -19.24
CA LEU A 304 -15.17 8.36 -18.42
C LEU A 304 -16.24 9.34 -18.91
N GLY A 305 -16.47 9.44 -20.23
CA GLY A 305 -17.54 10.22 -20.82
C GLY A 305 -18.94 9.75 -20.39
N ALA A 306 -19.13 8.44 -20.21
CA ALA A 306 -20.38 7.88 -19.66
C ALA A 306 -20.53 8.12 -18.15
N VAL A 307 -19.42 8.18 -17.42
CA VAL A 307 -19.40 8.41 -15.97
C VAL A 307 -19.47 9.91 -15.62
N ARG A 308 -18.89 10.77 -16.46
CA ARG A 308 -18.81 12.23 -16.26
C ARG A 308 -20.15 12.93 -16.00
N PRO A 309 -21.28 12.57 -16.64
CA PRO A 309 -22.59 13.18 -16.33
C PRO A 309 -23.07 12.92 -14.90
N SER A 310 -22.59 11.87 -14.23
CA SER A 310 -22.90 11.58 -12.83
C SER A 310 -22.03 12.34 -11.84
N LEU A 311 -21.00 13.06 -12.31
CA LEU A 311 -20.09 13.84 -11.47
C LEU A 311 -20.83 15.08 -10.95
N PRO A 312 -20.96 15.26 -9.63
CA PRO A 312 -21.57 16.44 -9.06
C PRO A 312 -20.76 17.72 -9.39
N ALA A 313 -21.46 18.81 -9.67
CA ALA A 313 -20.83 20.11 -9.90
C ALA A 313 -20.35 20.76 -8.59
N GLU A 314 -20.96 20.41 -7.46
CA GLU A 314 -20.59 20.92 -6.15
C GLU A 314 -19.31 20.22 -5.67
N ARG A 315 -18.32 20.99 -5.20
CA ARG A 315 -16.99 20.55 -4.82
C ARG A 315 -17.00 19.40 -3.83
N GLY A 316 -17.78 19.54 -2.75
CA GLY A 316 -17.83 18.53 -1.68
C GLY A 316 -18.44 17.22 -2.17
N ALA A 317 -19.58 17.32 -2.87
CA ALA A 317 -20.25 16.16 -3.47
C ALA A 317 -19.36 15.46 -4.50
N ALA A 318 -18.57 16.20 -5.29
CA ALA A 318 -17.62 15.63 -6.24
C ALA A 318 -16.53 14.80 -5.53
N MET A 319 -16.01 15.24 -4.38
CA MET A 319 -15.02 14.48 -3.62
C MET A 319 -15.61 13.23 -2.96
N VAL A 320 -16.82 13.30 -2.46
CA VAL A 320 -17.55 12.12 -1.93
C VAL A 320 -17.80 11.11 -3.06
N TRP A 321 -18.28 11.58 -4.21
CA TRP A 321 -18.50 10.75 -5.38
C TRP A 321 -17.20 10.09 -5.87
N LEU A 322 -16.11 10.86 -5.95
CA LEU A 322 -14.77 10.37 -6.32
C LEU A 322 -14.30 9.27 -5.35
N SER A 323 -14.51 9.47 -4.05
CA SER A 323 -14.16 8.49 -3.03
C SER A 323 -14.97 7.19 -3.17
N ALA A 324 -16.26 7.29 -3.47
CA ALA A 324 -17.11 6.12 -3.75
C ALA A 324 -16.66 5.39 -5.04
N LEU A 325 -16.36 6.14 -6.10
CA LEU A 325 -15.82 5.59 -7.34
C LEU A 325 -14.53 4.81 -7.10
N PHE A 326 -13.58 5.38 -6.36
CA PHE A 326 -12.33 4.70 -6.03
C PHE A 326 -12.55 3.50 -5.09
N THR A 327 -13.49 3.60 -4.15
CA THR A 327 -13.80 2.48 -3.25
C THR A 327 -14.26 1.24 -4.03
N VAL A 328 -15.10 1.43 -5.06
CA VAL A 328 -15.57 0.33 -5.91
C VAL A 328 -14.55 -0.05 -6.97
N GLY A 329 -14.01 0.92 -7.70
CA GLY A 329 -13.10 0.69 -8.82
C GLY A 329 -11.81 -0.01 -8.43
N CYS A 330 -11.24 0.33 -7.27
CA CYS A 330 -10.03 -0.33 -6.75
C CYS A 330 -10.24 -1.81 -6.41
N GLN A 331 -11.48 -2.24 -6.12
CA GLN A 331 -11.76 -3.67 -5.92
C GLN A 331 -11.78 -4.45 -7.23
N LEU A 332 -12.10 -3.78 -8.34
CA LEU A 332 -12.21 -4.40 -9.65
C LEU A 332 -10.86 -4.47 -10.37
N VAL A 333 -10.09 -3.38 -10.33
CA VAL A 333 -8.91 -3.18 -11.20
C VAL A 333 -7.60 -3.04 -10.39
N SER A 334 -7.66 -3.00 -9.04
CA SER A 334 -6.56 -2.64 -8.14
C SER A 334 -6.25 -1.12 -8.15
N ASN A 335 -5.59 -0.63 -7.09
CA ASN A 335 -5.45 0.80 -6.79
C ASN A 335 -4.68 1.57 -7.86
N VAL A 336 -3.45 1.15 -8.17
CA VAL A 336 -2.55 1.87 -9.08
C VAL A 336 -3.10 1.95 -10.50
N PRO A 337 -3.54 0.84 -11.12
CA PRO A 337 -4.12 0.91 -12.45
C PRO A 337 -5.39 1.75 -12.51
N PHE A 338 -6.22 1.72 -11.47
CA PHE A 338 -7.44 2.51 -11.46
C PHE A 338 -7.16 4.01 -11.39
N ILE A 339 -6.12 4.43 -10.65
CA ILE A 339 -5.65 5.82 -10.66
C ILE A 339 -5.21 6.24 -12.06
N LEU A 340 -4.41 5.42 -12.74
CA LEU A 340 -3.95 5.69 -14.10
C LEU A 340 -5.13 5.85 -15.08
N LEU A 341 -6.14 5.00 -14.96
CA LEU A 341 -7.35 5.09 -15.81
C LEU A 341 -8.20 6.32 -15.48
N ALA A 342 -8.28 6.72 -14.21
CA ALA A 342 -9.09 7.85 -13.76
C ALA A 342 -8.37 9.21 -13.90
N GLU A 343 -7.06 9.23 -14.16
CA GLU A 343 -6.25 10.44 -14.25
C GLU A 343 -6.86 11.54 -15.13
N PRO A 344 -7.31 11.26 -16.38
CA PRO A 344 -7.89 12.30 -17.24
C PRO A 344 -9.12 12.97 -16.62
N MET A 345 -9.94 12.21 -15.88
CA MET A 345 -11.09 12.73 -15.17
C MET A 345 -10.69 13.58 -13.96
N ILE A 346 -9.73 13.10 -13.14
CA ILE A 346 -9.28 13.80 -11.94
C ILE A 346 -8.75 15.20 -12.30
N ARG A 347 -8.03 15.31 -13.42
CA ARG A 347 -7.49 16.60 -13.94
C ARG A 347 -8.57 17.60 -14.34
N THR A 348 -9.81 17.17 -14.58
CA THR A 348 -10.94 18.05 -14.95
C THR A 348 -11.74 18.55 -13.74
N LEU A 349 -11.43 18.08 -12.52
CA LEU A 349 -12.14 18.50 -11.32
C LEU A 349 -11.83 19.94 -10.92
N PRO A 350 -12.78 20.65 -10.28
CA PRO A 350 -12.65 22.08 -9.98
C PRO A 350 -11.48 22.44 -9.06
N ASP A 351 -11.09 21.53 -8.15
CA ASP A 351 -9.97 21.70 -7.23
C ASP A 351 -8.98 20.53 -7.41
N PRO A 352 -7.99 20.66 -8.30
CA PRO A 352 -7.05 19.57 -8.57
C PRO A 352 -6.28 19.12 -7.33
N THR A 353 -5.92 20.05 -6.43
CA THR A 353 -5.15 19.70 -5.23
C THR A 353 -5.97 18.85 -4.27
N LEU A 354 -7.22 19.24 -4.02
CA LEU A 354 -8.14 18.46 -3.19
C LEU A 354 -8.49 17.12 -3.86
N ALA A 355 -8.72 17.12 -5.18
CA ALA A 355 -9.03 15.91 -5.93
C ALA A 355 -7.90 14.89 -5.87
N TRP A 356 -6.65 15.30 -6.06
CA TRP A 356 -5.50 14.41 -5.94
C TRP A 356 -5.25 13.95 -4.51
N THR A 357 -5.43 14.83 -3.52
CA THR A 357 -5.34 14.43 -2.10
C THR A 357 -6.43 13.42 -1.75
N THR A 358 -7.67 13.67 -2.18
CA THR A 358 -8.80 12.74 -2.03
C THR A 358 -8.51 11.41 -2.72
N THR A 359 -7.96 11.42 -3.94
CA THR A 359 -7.58 10.22 -4.69
C THR A 359 -6.58 9.37 -3.90
N ALA A 360 -5.50 9.97 -3.38
CA ALA A 360 -4.50 9.27 -2.61
C ALA A 360 -5.08 8.64 -1.33
N VAL A 361 -5.85 9.41 -0.57
CA VAL A 361 -6.48 8.94 0.67
C VAL A 361 -7.53 7.88 0.37
N ALA A 362 -8.43 8.13 -0.59
CA ALA A 362 -9.54 7.23 -0.90
C ALA A 362 -9.05 5.88 -1.46
N THR A 363 -8.11 5.87 -2.40
CA THR A 363 -7.57 4.62 -2.96
C THR A 363 -6.82 3.80 -1.90
N THR A 364 -6.12 4.47 -1.00
CA THR A 364 -5.42 3.81 0.11
C THR A 364 -6.41 3.17 1.09
N LEU A 365 -7.43 3.90 1.53
CA LEU A 365 -8.44 3.38 2.45
C LEU A 365 -9.36 2.35 1.80
N ALA A 366 -9.64 2.45 0.50
CA ALA A 366 -10.34 1.42 -0.28
C ALA A 366 -9.64 0.05 -0.20
N GLY A 367 -8.31 0.05 -0.03
CA GLY A 367 -7.53 -1.16 0.19
C GLY A 367 -7.93 -1.96 1.43
N ASN A 368 -8.58 -1.33 2.42
CA ASN A 368 -9.08 -1.99 3.61
C ASN A 368 -10.41 -2.72 3.42
N LEU A 369 -11.15 -2.47 2.33
CA LEU A 369 -12.50 -3.00 2.13
C LEU A 369 -12.52 -4.53 2.03
N THR A 370 -11.65 -5.08 1.19
CA THR A 370 -11.58 -6.53 0.98
C THR A 370 -10.15 -7.06 1.14
N LEU A 371 -10.05 -8.36 1.36
CA LEU A 371 -8.75 -9.03 1.37
C LEU A 371 -7.92 -8.75 0.12
N LEU A 372 -8.57 -8.66 -1.04
CA LEU A 372 -7.93 -8.45 -2.35
C LEU A 372 -7.66 -6.97 -2.64
N GLY A 373 -8.23 -6.06 -1.85
CA GLY A 373 -8.13 -4.61 -2.04
C GLY A 373 -6.72 -4.05 -1.88
N SER A 374 -5.83 -4.74 -1.16
CA SER A 374 -4.43 -4.34 -1.00
C SER A 374 -3.50 -5.55 -0.99
N VAL A 375 -2.31 -5.40 -1.57
CA VAL A 375 -1.24 -6.40 -1.51
C VAL A 375 -0.81 -6.61 -0.05
N ALA A 376 -0.73 -5.57 0.75
CA ALA A 376 -0.39 -5.60 2.17
C ALA A 376 -1.29 -6.57 2.97
N ASN A 377 -2.60 -6.60 2.68
CA ASN A 377 -3.54 -7.50 3.37
C ASN A 377 -3.16 -8.97 3.18
N ILE A 378 -2.81 -9.29 1.95
CA ILE A 378 -2.42 -10.63 1.52
C ILE A 378 -1.10 -11.02 2.17
N ILE A 379 -0.12 -10.11 2.14
CA ILE A 379 1.20 -10.28 2.75
C ILE A 379 1.05 -10.63 4.24
N VAL A 380 0.19 -9.92 4.98
CA VAL A 380 -0.02 -10.18 6.40
C VAL A 380 -0.56 -11.58 6.64
N ILE A 381 -1.53 -12.02 5.83
CA ILE A 381 -2.17 -13.33 6.02
C ILE A 381 -1.21 -14.47 5.66
N GLU A 382 -0.51 -14.35 4.54
CA GLU A 382 0.48 -15.34 4.11
C GLU A 382 1.70 -15.36 5.03
N GLY A 383 2.25 -14.20 5.38
CA GLY A 383 3.40 -14.09 6.28
C GLY A 383 3.14 -14.62 7.69
N ALA A 384 1.89 -14.58 8.13
CA ALA A 384 1.46 -15.15 9.42
C ALA A 384 0.95 -16.60 9.31
N HIS A 385 0.92 -17.19 8.10
CA HIS A 385 0.29 -18.50 7.84
C HIS A 385 -1.14 -18.59 8.40
N ALA A 386 -1.96 -17.59 8.07
CA ALA A 386 -3.31 -17.42 8.63
C ALA A 386 -4.42 -17.62 7.59
N GLU A 387 -4.12 -18.25 6.43
CA GLU A 387 -5.05 -18.44 5.31
C GLU A 387 -6.28 -19.26 5.71
N GLY A 388 -6.11 -20.20 6.63
CA GLY A 388 -7.21 -21.02 7.17
C GLY A 388 -8.10 -20.26 8.16
N GLU A 389 -7.63 -19.14 8.73
CA GLU A 389 -8.35 -18.37 9.76
C GLU A 389 -8.99 -17.09 9.20
N ILE A 390 -8.32 -16.44 8.23
CA ILE A 390 -8.76 -15.18 7.65
C ILE A 390 -9.09 -15.36 6.16
N GLY A 391 -10.31 -15.87 5.92
CA GLY A 391 -10.87 -15.91 4.57
C GLY A 391 -11.48 -14.57 4.15
N PHE A 392 -11.92 -14.51 2.89
CA PHE A 392 -12.51 -13.32 2.28
C PHE A 392 -13.63 -12.69 3.13
N PHE A 393 -14.59 -13.49 3.57
CA PHE A 393 -15.73 -12.98 4.36
C PHE A 393 -15.33 -12.59 5.79
N THR A 394 -14.34 -13.26 6.39
CA THR A 394 -13.80 -12.87 7.70
C THR A 394 -13.15 -11.49 7.60
N TYR A 395 -12.39 -11.26 6.55
CA TYR A 395 -11.78 -9.96 6.28
C TYR A 395 -12.85 -8.88 6.00
N LEU A 396 -13.79 -9.15 5.10
CA LEU A 396 -14.84 -8.21 4.69
C LEU A 396 -15.71 -7.72 5.86
N ARG A 397 -16.02 -8.61 6.81
CA ARG A 397 -16.80 -8.24 8.03
C ARG A 397 -16.12 -7.15 8.86
N ALA A 398 -14.81 -7.11 8.89
CA ALA A 398 -14.06 -6.04 9.53
C ALA A 398 -13.74 -4.90 8.54
N GLY A 399 -13.40 -5.24 7.32
CA GLY A 399 -12.98 -4.30 6.28
C GLY A 399 -14.07 -3.30 5.89
N LEU A 400 -15.31 -3.76 5.75
CA LEU A 400 -16.42 -2.87 5.37
C LEU A 400 -16.65 -1.74 6.40
N PRO A 401 -16.88 -2.01 7.69
CA PRO A 401 -17.09 -0.94 8.65
C PRO A 401 -15.83 -0.08 8.85
N VAL A 402 -14.63 -0.66 8.82
CA VAL A 402 -13.37 0.09 8.92
C VAL A 402 -13.22 1.05 7.74
N THR A 403 -13.44 0.57 6.51
CA THR A 403 -13.33 1.41 5.31
C THR A 403 -14.33 2.55 5.33
N LEU A 404 -15.60 2.25 5.60
CA LEU A 404 -16.64 3.28 5.64
C LEU A 404 -16.36 4.33 6.71
N ALA A 405 -16.03 3.92 7.95
CA ALA A 405 -15.78 4.86 9.04
C ALA A 405 -14.51 5.70 8.79
N SER A 406 -13.39 5.08 8.41
CA SER A 406 -12.13 5.78 8.17
C SER A 406 -12.20 6.68 6.94
N MET A 407 -12.87 6.25 5.86
CA MET A 407 -13.11 7.06 4.67
C MET A 407 -13.95 8.28 4.99
N THR A 408 -15.10 8.10 5.66
CA THR A 408 -15.98 9.20 6.05
C THR A 408 -15.24 10.22 6.90
N ALA A 409 -14.46 9.77 7.87
CA ALA A 409 -13.70 10.67 8.74
C ALA A 409 -12.61 11.44 7.97
N ALA A 410 -11.83 10.75 7.14
CA ALA A 410 -10.74 11.37 6.38
C ALA A 410 -11.25 12.34 5.30
N ILE A 411 -12.26 11.94 4.54
CA ILE A 411 -12.84 12.81 3.50
C ILE A 411 -13.59 13.98 4.13
N GLY A 412 -14.34 13.73 5.21
CA GLY A 412 -14.98 14.80 5.98
C GLY A 412 -13.96 15.83 6.47
N TYR A 413 -12.81 15.40 6.99
CA TYR A 413 -11.72 16.30 7.37
C TYR A 413 -11.20 17.13 6.18
N LEU A 414 -10.93 16.47 5.03
CA LEU A 414 -10.46 17.16 3.82
C LEU A 414 -11.45 18.19 3.30
N LEU A 415 -12.74 17.92 3.40
CA LEU A 415 -13.80 18.86 3.00
C LEU A 415 -13.93 20.07 3.91
N LEU A 416 -13.61 19.90 5.20
CA LEU A 416 -13.68 20.98 6.19
C LEU A 416 -12.43 21.89 6.16
N THR A 417 -11.29 21.37 5.72
CA THR A 417 -9.99 22.06 5.81
C THR A 417 -9.37 22.44 4.45
N GLY A 418 -9.92 21.91 3.36
CA GLY A 418 -9.39 22.03 1.97
C GLY A 418 -10.03 23.12 1.10
#